data_6188c09e7df37594ca8db90d31a93d82
#
_entry.id   6188c09e7df37594ca8db90d31a93d82
#
_cell.length_a   1.000
_cell.length_b   1.000
_cell.length_c   1.000
_cell.angle_alpha   90.00
_cell.angle_beta   90.00
_cell.angle_gamma   90.00
#
_symmetry.space_group_name_H-M   'P 1'
#
loop_
_entity.id
_entity.type
_entity.pdbx_description
1 polymer ?
#
loop_
_entity_poly.entity_id
_entity_poly.type
_entity_poly.pdbx_seq_one_letter_code
_entity_poly.pdbx_strand_id
1 'polypeptide(L)'
;MAIFSNQATLTYNGNSTSSNIVYGELLEVLTATKTAVEGTYLPGELVTYVVTLRNTGTTALTGLTLSDDLGGYPFGTGTLYPLTYEADSILVFANGIPQAAPAVTAGPPLGITGITVPAGGDTVIVYQARVNSFASPQDGSTIVNTVTVTGSGLAAPVTATETVTAEAAPALTITKSVSPSQVVDNQQITYTFLIQNTGNTPVVATDNAVITDTFDPILSNLIVTFEGTPWTQGVQYNYTPATGLFSTVPGQITVPAATYTQDPVTGQYSVTPGTATLTVTGTV
;
A
#
# COMPACT_ATOMS: atom_id res chain seq x y z
N MET A 1 8.96 -17.21 -28.65
CA MET A 1 9.91 -17.56 -29.76
C MET A 1 9.47 -16.88 -31.04
N ALA A 2 10.33 -16.08 -31.64
CA ALA A 2 10.10 -15.43 -32.93
C ALA A 2 10.84 -16.20 -34.03
N ILE A 3 10.15 -16.56 -35.11
CA ILE A 3 10.75 -17.19 -36.28
C ILE A 3 11.13 -16.08 -37.25
N PHE A 4 12.38 -16.07 -37.74
CA PHE A 4 12.80 -15.20 -38.82
C PHE A 4 13.16 -16.01 -40.07
N SER A 5 13.06 -15.41 -41.24
CA SER A 5 13.45 -16.01 -42.50
C SER A 5 14.35 -15.09 -43.30
N ASN A 6 15.25 -15.64 -44.07
CA ASN A 6 16.13 -14.90 -44.96
C ASN A 6 16.25 -15.62 -46.34
N GLN A 7 16.30 -14.82 -47.40
CA GLN A 7 16.48 -15.25 -48.75
C GLN A 7 17.41 -14.27 -49.49
N ALA A 8 18.37 -14.78 -50.19
CA ALA A 8 19.27 -13.99 -51.05
C ALA A 8 18.77 -13.95 -52.50
N THR A 9 19.07 -12.86 -53.18
CA THR A 9 18.84 -12.70 -54.62
C THR A 9 20.16 -12.46 -55.35
N LEU A 10 20.39 -13.25 -56.39
CA LEU A 10 21.53 -13.04 -57.31
C LEU A 10 21.01 -12.43 -58.59
N THR A 11 21.61 -11.30 -58.98
CA THR A 11 21.32 -10.63 -60.27
C THR A 11 22.56 -10.66 -61.13
N TYR A 12 22.41 -11.11 -62.40
CA TYR A 12 23.48 -11.18 -63.40
C TYR A 12 22.95 -10.91 -64.79
N ASN A 13 23.62 -10.13 -65.60
CA ASN A 13 23.25 -9.82 -66.99
C ASN A 13 21.80 -9.43 -67.20
N GLY A 14 21.18 -8.73 -66.24
CA GLY A 14 19.78 -8.35 -66.27
C GLY A 14 18.76 -9.46 -65.83
N ASN A 15 19.27 -10.63 -65.48
CA ASN A 15 18.45 -11.72 -64.88
C ASN A 15 18.63 -11.74 -63.38
N SER A 16 17.57 -12.22 -62.71
CA SER A 16 17.55 -12.38 -61.25
C SER A 16 17.09 -13.77 -60.87
N THR A 17 17.75 -14.38 -59.87
CA THR A 17 17.36 -15.65 -59.26
C THR A 17 17.49 -15.56 -57.77
N SER A 18 16.58 -16.26 -57.05
CA SER A 18 16.54 -16.25 -55.58
C SER A 18 17.06 -17.57 -55.01
N SER A 19 17.74 -17.50 -53.87
CA SER A 19 18.10 -18.72 -53.11
C SER A 19 16.86 -19.40 -52.51
N ASN A 20 17.03 -20.56 -51.89
CA ASN A 20 16.08 -21.07 -50.93
C ASN A 20 15.88 -20.11 -49.76
N ILE A 21 14.71 -20.16 -49.16
CA ILE A 21 14.45 -19.47 -47.90
C ILE A 21 15.00 -20.34 -46.77
N VAL A 22 15.78 -19.71 -45.86
CA VAL A 22 16.23 -20.32 -44.61
C VAL A 22 15.47 -19.72 -43.43
N TYR A 23 15.17 -20.54 -42.45
CA TYR A 23 14.47 -20.12 -41.23
C TYR A 23 15.38 -20.26 -40.03
N GLY A 24 15.25 -19.35 -39.09
CA GLY A 24 15.91 -19.40 -37.79
C GLY A 24 14.91 -19.05 -36.67
N GLU A 25 15.25 -19.40 -35.46
CA GLU A 25 14.45 -19.15 -34.26
C GLU A 25 15.22 -18.21 -33.34
N LEU A 26 14.55 -17.16 -32.89
CA LEU A 26 15.07 -16.26 -31.88
C LEU A 26 14.54 -16.73 -30.53
N LEU A 27 15.42 -17.30 -29.70
CA LEU A 27 15.08 -17.77 -28.37
C LEU A 27 15.00 -16.61 -27.37
N GLU A 28 13.92 -16.60 -26.59
CA GLU A 28 13.83 -15.70 -25.44
C GLU A 28 14.64 -16.32 -24.28
N VAL A 29 15.69 -15.64 -23.87
CA VAL A 29 16.62 -16.12 -22.84
C VAL A 29 16.51 -15.37 -21.53
N LEU A 30 15.81 -14.22 -21.51
CA LEU A 30 15.56 -13.43 -20.30
C LEU A 30 14.16 -13.68 -19.78
N THR A 31 14.05 -13.92 -18.48
CA THR A 31 12.79 -13.89 -17.73
C THR A 31 12.88 -12.88 -16.61
N ALA A 32 11.75 -12.30 -16.21
CA ALA A 32 11.65 -11.41 -15.09
C ALA A 32 10.58 -11.90 -14.11
N THR A 33 10.81 -11.73 -12.82
CA THR A 33 9.81 -11.84 -11.76
C THR A 33 9.86 -10.58 -10.92
N LYS A 34 8.72 -10.18 -10.37
CA LYS A 34 8.59 -9.07 -9.43
C LYS A 34 7.78 -9.54 -8.25
N THR A 35 8.23 -9.24 -7.05
CA THR A 35 7.55 -9.55 -5.80
C THR A 35 7.64 -8.36 -4.86
N ALA A 36 6.66 -8.18 -3.99
CA ALA A 36 6.74 -7.28 -2.84
C ALA A 36 7.13 -8.10 -1.60
N VAL A 37 7.91 -7.52 -0.71
CA VAL A 37 8.26 -8.16 0.58
C VAL A 37 7.02 -8.20 1.47
N GLU A 38 6.26 -7.09 1.49
CA GLU A 38 4.96 -6.99 2.13
C GLU A 38 3.87 -7.13 1.07
N GLY A 39 2.92 -8.05 1.29
CA GLY A 39 1.78 -8.26 0.39
C GLY A 39 0.65 -7.22 0.55
N THR A 40 0.76 -6.37 1.58
CA THR A 40 -0.21 -5.32 1.92
C THR A 40 0.45 -3.96 1.98
N TYR A 41 -0.36 -2.90 1.97
CA TYR A 41 0.10 -1.52 2.15
C TYR A 41 -0.85 -0.70 3.02
N LEU A 42 -0.29 0.27 3.74
CA LEU A 42 -1.01 1.37 4.39
C LEU A 42 -0.62 2.71 3.75
N PRO A 43 -1.49 3.74 3.82
CA PRO A 43 -1.15 5.08 3.34
C PRO A 43 0.12 5.63 3.98
N GLY A 44 1.07 6.09 3.17
CA GLY A 44 2.33 6.68 3.63
C GLY A 44 3.45 5.67 3.93
N GLU A 45 3.19 4.38 3.92
CA GLU A 45 4.21 3.35 4.13
C GLU A 45 5.10 3.10 2.92
N LEU A 46 6.21 2.41 3.15
CA LEU A 46 7.13 1.94 2.12
C LEU A 46 6.79 0.49 1.75
N VAL A 47 6.66 0.23 0.46
CA VAL A 47 6.62 -1.13 -0.10
C VAL A 47 7.98 -1.45 -0.70
N THR A 48 8.57 -2.57 -0.30
CA THR A 48 9.86 -3.05 -0.81
C THR A 48 9.61 -4.03 -1.95
N TYR A 49 10.04 -3.67 -3.15
CA TYR A 49 9.97 -4.53 -4.34
C TYR A 49 11.28 -5.22 -4.62
N VAL A 50 11.20 -6.48 -5.05
CA VAL A 50 12.31 -7.31 -5.50
C VAL A 50 12.02 -7.75 -6.94
N VAL A 51 12.87 -7.33 -7.88
CA VAL A 51 12.81 -7.75 -9.28
C VAL A 51 13.98 -8.69 -9.55
N THR A 52 13.71 -9.90 -10.01
CA THR A 52 14.73 -10.87 -10.41
C THR A 52 14.69 -11.06 -11.91
N LEU A 53 15.84 -10.80 -12.55
CA LEU A 53 16.08 -11.03 -13.97
C LEU A 53 16.95 -12.28 -14.11
N ARG A 54 16.44 -13.30 -14.82
CA ARG A 54 17.18 -14.56 -15.07
C ARG A 54 17.53 -14.69 -16.54
N ASN A 55 18.83 -14.81 -16.84
CA ASN A 55 19.33 -15.06 -18.18
C ASN A 55 19.72 -16.54 -18.33
N THR A 56 19.03 -17.29 -19.18
CA THR A 56 19.33 -18.70 -19.48
C THR A 56 20.26 -18.87 -20.67
N GLY A 57 20.63 -17.77 -21.34
CA GLY A 57 21.55 -17.76 -22.47
C GLY A 57 23.00 -17.90 -22.08
N THR A 58 23.84 -18.17 -23.06
CA THR A 58 25.30 -18.36 -22.90
C THR A 58 26.09 -17.06 -22.99
N THR A 59 25.42 -15.92 -23.24
CA THR A 59 26.02 -14.60 -23.36
C THR A 59 25.37 -13.66 -22.34
N ALA A 60 26.17 -12.82 -21.69
CA ALA A 60 25.64 -11.81 -20.77
C ALA A 60 24.81 -10.78 -21.54
N LEU A 61 23.69 -10.37 -20.97
CA LEU A 61 22.87 -9.24 -21.42
C LEU A 61 23.33 -7.98 -20.72
N THR A 62 23.74 -6.95 -21.46
CA THR A 62 24.30 -5.72 -20.90
C THR A 62 23.52 -4.50 -21.38
N GLY A 63 23.60 -3.40 -20.61
CA GLY A 63 22.95 -2.14 -20.95
C GLY A 63 21.42 -2.23 -20.98
N LEU A 64 20.81 -3.15 -20.24
CA LEU A 64 19.38 -3.24 -20.14
C LEU A 64 18.82 -2.04 -19.37
N THR A 65 17.59 -1.67 -19.74
CA THR A 65 16.78 -0.65 -19.05
C THR A 65 15.57 -1.31 -18.45
N LEU A 66 15.32 -1.06 -17.17
CA LEU A 66 14.10 -1.41 -16.46
C LEU A 66 13.28 -0.14 -16.28
N SER A 67 12.01 -0.20 -16.67
CA SER A 67 11.01 0.84 -16.44
C SER A 67 9.91 0.29 -15.56
N ASP A 68 9.63 0.95 -14.43
CA ASP A 68 8.58 0.59 -13.49
C ASP A 68 7.46 1.62 -13.56
N ASP A 69 6.22 1.17 -13.74
CA ASP A 69 5.07 2.04 -13.92
C ASP A 69 4.56 2.66 -12.61
N LEU A 70 5.14 2.29 -11.45
CA LEU A 70 4.79 2.78 -10.11
C LEU A 70 3.28 2.62 -9.81
N GLY A 71 2.66 1.57 -10.35
CA GLY A 71 1.25 1.28 -10.19
C GLY A 71 0.31 2.25 -10.90
N GLY A 72 0.77 2.91 -11.96
CA GLY A 72 0.01 3.92 -12.69
C GLY A 72 -1.34 3.43 -13.17
N TYR A 73 -2.41 4.21 -12.91
CA TYR A 73 -3.76 3.92 -13.35
C TYR A 73 -4.44 5.12 -14.04
N PRO A 74 -5.38 4.87 -14.99
CA PRO A 74 -6.07 5.95 -15.69
C PRO A 74 -6.92 6.80 -14.75
N PHE A 75 -6.85 8.13 -14.90
CA PHE A 75 -7.71 9.08 -14.19
C PHE A 75 -7.99 10.29 -15.10
N GLY A 76 -9.26 10.50 -15.45
CA GLY A 76 -9.64 11.52 -16.43
C GLY A 76 -8.94 11.30 -17.78
N THR A 77 -8.17 12.28 -18.22
CA THR A 77 -7.35 12.19 -19.45
C THR A 77 -5.88 11.86 -19.18
N GLY A 78 -5.52 11.63 -17.91
CA GLY A 78 -4.14 11.39 -17.48
C GLY A 78 -3.97 10.05 -16.78
N THR A 79 -2.83 9.92 -16.09
CA THR A 79 -2.48 8.78 -15.26
C THR A 79 -2.09 9.29 -13.88
N LEU A 80 -2.60 8.64 -12.84
CA LEU A 80 -2.15 8.84 -11.45
C LEU A 80 -1.26 7.68 -11.04
N TYR A 81 -0.30 7.98 -10.18
CA TYR A 81 0.71 7.02 -9.72
C TYR A 81 0.62 6.91 -8.20
N PRO A 82 0.07 5.78 -7.68
CA PRO A 82 -0.12 5.57 -6.24
C PRO A 82 1.18 5.34 -5.47
N LEU A 83 2.27 5.10 -6.19
CA LEU A 83 3.60 4.89 -5.62
C LEU A 83 4.55 6.02 -6.04
N THR A 84 5.43 6.40 -5.11
CA THR A 84 6.54 7.34 -5.34
C THR A 84 7.84 6.63 -4.98
N TYR A 85 8.79 6.59 -5.92
CA TYR A 85 10.09 5.98 -5.67
C TYR A 85 10.79 6.64 -4.47
N GLU A 86 11.30 5.82 -3.55
CA GLU A 86 12.14 6.30 -2.43
C GLU A 86 13.58 6.45 -2.90
N ALA A 87 14.09 7.68 -2.85
CA ALA A 87 15.44 7.98 -3.35
C ALA A 87 16.53 7.14 -2.66
N ASP A 88 17.55 6.76 -3.42
CA ASP A 88 18.71 6.01 -2.94
C ASP A 88 18.40 4.62 -2.34
N SER A 89 17.19 4.10 -2.52
CA SER A 89 16.79 2.78 -2.02
C SER A 89 17.21 1.61 -2.92
N ILE A 90 17.72 1.86 -4.14
CA ILE A 90 18.04 0.79 -5.09
C ILE A 90 19.32 0.06 -4.70
N LEU A 91 19.22 -1.26 -4.61
CA LEU A 91 20.34 -2.20 -4.48
C LEU A 91 20.30 -3.20 -5.63
N VAL A 92 21.48 -3.51 -6.20
CA VAL A 92 21.60 -4.46 -7.31
C VAL A 92 22.60 -5.54 -6.95
N PHE A 93 22.25 -6.79 -7.24
CA PHE A 93 23.09 -7.97 -7.01
C PHE A 93 23.14 -8.80 -8.28
N ALA A 94 24.33 -9.14 -8.77
CA ALA A 94 24.53 -10.08 -9.87
C ALA A 94 25.11 -11.39 -9.34
N ASN A 95 24.40 -12.51 -9.52
CA ASN A 95 24.74 -13.82 -8.93
C ASN A 95 25.03 -13.72 -7.41
N GLY A 96 24.23 -12.93 -6.68
CA GLY A 96 24.37 -12.68 -5.25
C GLY A 96 25.49 -11.71 -4.85
N ILE A 97 26.27 -11.17 -5.79
CA ILE A 97 27.35 -10.21 -5.52
C ILE A 97 26.83 -8.79 -5.68
N PRO A 98 26.97 -7.91 -4.68
CA PRO A 98 26.56 -6.52 -4.78
C PRO A 98 27.25 -5.80 -5.96
N GLN A 99 26.50 -4.99 -6.68
CA GLN A 99 26.96 -4.17 -7.80
C GLN A 99 26.96 -2.69 -7.42
N ALA A 100 27.66 -1.88 -8.22
CA ALA A 100 27.55 -0.43 -8.11
C ALA A 100 26.10 0.03 -8.40
N ALA A 101 25.68 1.13 -7.77
CA ALA A 101 24.37 1.71 -7.99
C ALA A 101 24.18 2.06 -9.48
N PRO A 102 23.05 1.65 -10.10
CA PRO A 102 22.77 1.98 -11.50
C PRO A 102 22.37 3.44 -11.64
N ALA A 103 22.30 3.94 -12.89
CA ALA A 103 21.71 5.24 -13.13
C ALA A 103 20.18 5.17 -13.01
N VAL A 104 19.60 6.10 -12.24
CA VAL A 104 18.18 6.15 -11.89
C VAL A 104 17.55 7.44 -12.36
N THR A 105 16.36 7.33 -12.97
CA THR A 105 15.42 8.43 -13.21
C THR A 105 14.21 8.19 -12.34
N ALA A 106 13.98 9.01 -11.34
CA ALA A 106 12.99 8.79 -10.29
C ALA A 106 11.53 8.70 -10.78
N GLY A 107 11.25 9.20 -11.99
CA GLY A 107 9.97 9.06 -12.70
C GLY A 107 8.81 9.84 -12.15
N PRO A 108 7.52 9.50 -12.39
CA PRO A 108 7.01 8.30 -13.07
C PRO A 108 7.13 8.32 -14.60
N PRO A 109 7.41 7.16 -15.26
CA PRO A 109 7.80 5.89 -14.65
C PRO A 109 9.21 5.94 -14.04
N LEU A 110 9.50 5.08 -13.04
CA LEU A 110 10.86 4.89 -12.52
C LEU A 110 11.72 4.21 -13.58
N GLY A 111 12.82 4.84 -13.99
CA GLY A 111 13.78 4.28 -14.94
C GLY A 111 15.09 3.87 -14.26
N ILE A 112 15.56 2.65 -14.53
CA ILE A 112 16.84 2.11 -14.05
C ILE A 112 17.61 1.63 -15.27
N THR A 113 18.81 2.18 -15.52
CA THR A 113 19.58 1.90 -16.74
C THR A 113 20.95 1.32 -16.43
N GLY A 114 21.55 0.64 -17.42
CA GLY A 114 22.88 0.05 -17.29
C GLY A 114 22.87 -1.33 -16.59
N ILE A 115 21.72 -1.98 -16.50
CA ILE A 115 21.60 -3.30 -15.89
C ILE A 115 22.30 -4.35 -16.75
N THR A 116 23.07 -5.22 -16.09
CA THR A 116 23.74 -6.37 -16.69
C THR A 116 23.24 -7.65 -16.05
N VAL A 117 22.84 -8.66 -16.85
CA VAL A 117 22.48 -10.00 -16.37
C VAL A 117 23.50 -11.00 -16.91
N PRO A 118 24.31 -11.65 -16.02
CA PRO A 118 25.35 -12.59 -16.44
C PRO A 118 24.81 -13.76 -17.28
N ALA A 119 25.66 -14.35 -18.12
CA ALA A 119 25.33 -15.58 -18.86
C ALA A 119 25.00 -16.72 -17.90
N GLY A 120 23.86 -17.40 -18.12
CA GLY A 120 23.38 -18.47 -17.24
C GLY A 120 23.10 -18.05 -15.80
N GLY A 121 23.11 -16.74 -15.50
CA GLY A 121 23.01 -16.16 -14.18
C GLY A 121 21.75 -15.34 -13.95
N ASP A 122 21.75 -14.60 -12.83
CA ASP A 122 20.66 -13.73 -12.44
C ASP A 122 21.16 -12.33 -12.00
N THR A 123 20.25 -11.39 -12.01
CA THR A 123 20.41 -10.06 -11.40
C THR A 123 19.17 -9.72 -10.62
N VAL A 124 19.35 -9.44 -9.33
CA VAL A 124 18.30 -9.04 -8.40
C VAL A 124 18.41 -7.54 -8.16
N ILE A 125 17.28 -6.85 -8.30
CA ILE A 125 17.14 -5.41 -8.06
C ILE A 125 16.13 -5.25 -6.95
N VAL A 126 16.54 -4.60 -5.85
CA VAL A 126 15.67 -4.27 -4.72
C VAL A 126 15.51 -2.76 -4.67
N TYR A 127 14.29 -2.27 -4.48
CA TYR A 127 14.02 -0.85 -4.30
C TYR A 127 12.76 -0.64 -3.47
N GLN A 128 12.59 0.56 -2.93
CA GLN A 128 11.43 0.96 -2.16
C GLN A 128 10.61 2.02 -2.87
N ALA A 129 9.29 1.93 -2.69
CA ALA A 129 8.36 2.95 -3.15
C ALA A 129 7.36 3.28 -2.04
N ARG A 130 7.11 4.57 -1.84
CA ARG A 130 6.18 5.07 -0.81
C ARG A 130 4.78 5.15 -1.38
N VAL A 131 3.83 4.60 -0.65
CA VAL A 131 2.40 4.73 -0.94
C VAL A 131 1.96 6.18 -0.68
N ASN A 132 1.38 6.82 -1.69
CA ASN A 132 0.99 8.22 -1.62
C ASN A 132 -0.54 8.41 -1.64
N SER A 133 -1.02 9.66 -1.66
CA SER A 133 -2.45 10.01 -1.60
C SER A 133 -3.30 9.60 -2.80
N PHE A 134 -2.70 9.04 -3.85
CA PHE A 134 -3.42 8.48 -5.00
C PHE A 134 -3.70 6.97 -4.86
N ALA A 135 -3.13 6.31 -3.86
CA ALA A 135 -3.48 4.94 -3.51
C ALA A 135 -4.82 4.91 -2.78
N SER A 136 -5.72 4.02 -3.20
CA SER A 136 -6.99 3.83 -2.50
C SER A 136 -6.76 3.14 -1.15
N PRO A 137 -7.17 3.74 -0.02
CA PRO A 137 -7.04 3.08 1.28
C PRO A 137 -8.23 2.15 1.61
N GLN A 138 -9.20 2.00 0.72
CA GLN A 138 -10.38 1.14 0.95
C GLN A 138 -9.96 -0.33 1.08
N ASP A 139 -10.63 -1.07 1.95
CA ASP A 139 -10.44 -2.50 2.09
C ASP A 139 -10.62 -3.23 0.75
N GLY A 140 -9.70 -4.16 0.44
CA GLY A 140 -9.67 -4.90 -0.82
C GLY A 140 -9.16 -4.11 -2.03
N SER A 141 -8.79 -2.83 -1.90
CA SER A 141 -8.14 -2.08 -2.97
C SER A 141 -6.75 -2.60 -3.24
N THR A 142 -6.30 -2.51 -4.49
CA THR A 142 -5.01 -3.04 -4.93
C THR A 142 -4.18 -2.00 -5.68
N ILE A 143 -2.86 -2.14 -5.60
CA ILE A 143 -1.89 -1.48 -6.46
C ILE A 143 -1.23 -2.55 -7.31
N VAL A 144 -1.44 -2.49 -8.62
CA VAL A 144 -0.81 -3.39 -9.61
C VAL A 144 0.40 -2.67 -10.18
N ASN A 145 1.60 -3.13 -9.86
CA ASN A 145 2.85 -2.46 -10.23
C ASN A 145 3.66 -3.34 -11.20
N THR A 146 3.96 -2.82 -12.40
CA THR A 146 4.58 -3.55 -13.49
C THR A 146 5.94 -2.98 -13.87
N VAL A 147 6.94 -3.86 -13.94
CA VAL A 147 8.22 -3.54 -14.56
C VAL A 147 8.26 -4.03 -15.99
N THR A 148 8.90 -3.25 -16.86
CA THR A 148 9.20 -3.59 -18.24
C THR A 148 10.69 -3.50 -18.47
N VAL A 149 11.33 -4.57 -18.91
CA VAL A 149 12.76 -4.64 -19.23
C VAL A 149 12.94 -4.61 -20.74
N THR A 150 13.80 -3.68 -21.20
CA THR A 150 14.15 -3.50 -22.60
C THR A 150 15.67 -3.43 -22.78
N GLY A 151 16.15 -3.64 -23.98
CA GLY A 151 17.58 -3.50 -24.30
C GLY A 151 18.00 -4.34 -25.50
N SER A 152 19.26 -4.13 -25.94
CA SER A 152 19.82 -4.91 -27.02
C SER A 152 19.98 -6.38 -26.62
N GLY A 153 19.71 -7.29 -27.56
CA GLY A 153 19.76 -8.73 -27.32
C GLY A 153 18.44 -9.33 -26.85
N LEU A 154 17.38 -8.52 -26.64
CA LEU A 154 16.02 -8.99 -26.37
C LEU A 154 15.18 -8.94 -27.64
N ALA A 155 14.43 -10.02 -27.90
CA ALA A 155 13.49 -10.10 -29.03
C ALA A 155 12.28 -9.20 -28.83
N ALA A 156 11.84 -9.06 -27.57
CA ALA A 156 10.70 -8.27 -27.13
C ALA A 156 10.94 -7.76 -25.70
N PRO A 157 10.24 -6.73 -25.26
CA PRO A 157 10.22 -6.35 -23.85
C PRO A 157 9.79 -7.50 -22.95
N VAL A 158 10.46 -7.65 -21.79
CA VAL A 158 10.11 -8.63 -20.77
C VAL A 158 9.43 -7.91 -19.62
N THR A 159 8.26 -8.39 -19.19
CA THR A 159 7.47 -7.75 -18.13
C THR A 159 7.30 -8.66 -16.93
N ALA A 160 7.17 -8.07 -15.76
CA ALA A 160 6.76 -8.73 -14.53
C ALA A 160 5.88 -7.79 -13.70
N THR A 161 4.85 -8.34 -13.09
CA THR A 161 3.84 -7.58 -12.33
C THR A 161 3.71 -8.13 -10.93
N GLU A 162 3.54 -7.25 -9.97
CA GLU A 162 3.22 -7.56 -8.59
C GLU A 162 2.00 -6.76 -8.14
N THR A 163 1.19 -7.36 -7.28
CA THR A 163 -0.01 -6.73 -6.72
C THR A 163 0.07 -6.73 -5.21
N VAL A 164 -0.06 -5.54 -4.61
CA VAL A 164 -0.21 -5.38 -3.16
C VAL A 164 -1.62 -4.88 -2.85
N THR A 165 -2.17 -5.29 -1.70
CA THR A 165 -3.55 -5.00 -1.30
C THR A 165 -3.56 -4.05 -0.10
N ALA A 166 -4.55 -3.14 -0.03
CA ALA A 166 -4.74 -2.30 1.16
C ALA A 166 -4.94 -3.18 2.40
N GLU A 167 -4.17 -2.93 3.45
CA GLU A 167 -4.29 -3.68 4.70
C GLU A 167 -5.63 -3.40 5.37
N ALA A 168 -6.35 -4.47 5.73
CA ALA A 168 -7.63 -4.38 6.42
C ALA A 168 -7.38 -4.20 7.93
N ALA A 169 -7.44 -2.96 8.42
CA ALA A 169 -7.20 -2.64 9.81
C ALA A 169 -8.02 -1.44 10.30
N PRO A 170 -8.53 -1.44 11.55
CA PRO A 170 -9.02 -0.24 12.19
C PRO A 170 -7.84 0.61 12.70
N ALA A 171 -8.03 1.93 12.73
CA ALA A 171 -7.04 2.88 13.28
C ALA A 171 -7.76 3.88 14.20
N LEU A 172 -7.74 3.59 15.51
CA LEU A 172 -8.49 4.33 16.50
C LEU A 172 -7.71 5.47 17.15
N THR A 173 -8.40 6.57 17.34
CA THR A 173 -8.01 7.65 18.26
C THR A 173 -9.16 7.94 19.21
N ILE A 174 -8.85 8.45 20.40
CA ILE A 174 -9.84 8.87 21.39
C ILE A 174 -9.51 10.27 21.90
N THR A 175 -10.54 11.12 22.02
CA THR A 175 -10.45 12.42 22.67
C THR A 175 -11.48 12.51 23.79
N LYS A 176 -11.12 13.21 24.88
CA LYS A 176 -11.98 13.40 26.04
C LYS A 176 -12.25 14.90 26.22
N SER A 177 -13.49 15.26 26.43
CA SER A 177 -13.91 16.61 26.79
C SER A 177 -14.80 16.60 28.02
N VAL A 178 -14.98 17.76 28.66
CA VAL A 178 -15.81 17.92 29.86
C VAL A 178 -16.68 19.16 29.75
N SER A 179 -17.93 19.05 30.21
CA SER A 179 -18.87 20.19 30.28
C SER A 179 -19.81 20.06 31.47
N PRO A 180 -20.01 21.13 32.24
CA PRO A 180 -19.27 22.38 32.23
C PRO A 180 -17.82 22.19 32.74
N SER A 181 -16.90 23.09 32.43
CA SER A 181 -15.50 23.03 32.86
C SER A 181 -15.31 23.57 34.30
N GLN A 182 -16.34 24.20 34.85
CA GLN A 182 -16.38 24.72 36.24
C GLN A 182 -17.67 24.28 36.89
N VAL A 183 -17.58 23.60 38.01
CA VAL A 183 -18.71 23.08 38.79
C VAL A 183 -18.49 23.39 40.27
N VAL A 184 -19.58 23.44 41.03
CA VAL A 184 -19.58 23.41 42.49
C VAL A 184 -20.17 22.10 42.99
N ASP A 185 -19.98 21.77 44.26
CA ASP A 185 -20.51 20.54 44.88
C ASP A 185 -21.98 20.33 44.55
N ASN A 186 -22.36 19.07 44.33
CA ASN A 186 -23.70 18.62 43.96
C ASN A 186 -24.19 19.09 42.59
N GLN A 187 -23.32 19.57 41.72
CA GLN A 187 -23.66 19.84 40.32
C GLN A 187 -23.30 18.66 39.42
N GLN A 188 -23.97 18.60 38.26
CA GLN A 188 -23.70 17.60 37.24
C GLN A 188 -22.55 18.08 36.34
N ILE A 189 -21.74 17.08 35.94
CA ILE A 189 -20.69 17.21 34.97
C ILE A 189 -20.80 16.07 33.95
N THR A 190 -20.55 16.36 32.69
CA THR A 190 -20.56 15.36 31.61
C THR A 190 -19.19 15.25 30.99
N TYR A 191 -18.62 14.06 31.03
CA TYR A 191 -17.45 13.69 30.20
C TYR A 191 -17.92 13.09 28.89
N THR A 192 -17.34 13.54 27.79
CA THR A 192 -17.61 13.01 26.46
C THR A 192 -16.33 12.42 25.88
N PHE A 193 -16.37 11.16 25.53
CA PHE A 193 -15.30 10.44 24.84
C PHE A 193 -15.71 10.30 23.39
N LEU A 194 -15.01 11.00 22.48
CA LEU A 194 -15.17 10.84 21.05
C LEU A 194 -14.11 9.86 20.55
N ILE A 195 -14.54 8.74 19.99
CA ILE A 195 -13.70 7.73 19.37
C ILE A 195 -13.79 7.95 17.86
N GLN A 196 -12.64 7.99 17.19
CA GLN A 196 -12.56 8.12 15.75
C GLN A 196 -11.77 6.95 15.17
N ASN A 197 -12.29 6.37 14.09
CA ASN A 197 -11.65 5.31 13.35
C ASN A 197 -11.27 5.87 11.97
N THR A 198 -9.98 6.00 11.69
CA THR A 198 -9.45 6.38 10.37
C THR A 198 -9.06 5.18 9.52
N GLY A 199 -9.19 3.96 10.04
CA GLY A 199 -8.95 2.71 9.33
C GLY A 199 -10.11 2.26 8.45
N ASN A 200 -9.83 1.34 7.55
CA ASN A 200 -10.79 0.87 6.54
C ASN A 200 -11.70 -0.28 7.01
N THR A 201 -11.51 -0.77 8.22
CA THR A 201 -12.38 -1.77 8.84
C THR A 201 -13.04 -1.24 10.11
N PRO A 202 -14.28 -1.66 10.42
CA PRO A 202 -14.92 -1.27 11.67
C PRO A 202 -14.29 -1.98 12.86
N VAL A 203 -14.41 -1.37 14.04
CA VAL A 203 -14.23 -2.07 15.31
C VAL A 203 -15.55 -2.71 15.69
N VAL A 204 -15.53 -4.02 15.91
CA VAL A 204 -16.71 -4.83 16.24
C VAL A 204 -16.59 -5.46 17.64
N ALA A 205 -17.64 -6.07 18.12
CA ALA A 205 -17.68 -6.63 19.48
C ALA A 205 -16.55 -7.64 19.78
N THR A 206 -16.13 -8.41 18.77
CA THR A 206 -15.04 -9.41 18.92
C THR A 206 -13.67 -8.79 19.12
N ASP A 207 -13.48 -7.51 18.82
CA ASP A 207 -12.20 -6.79 19.02
C ASP A 207 -11.98 -6.41 20.49
N ASN A 208 -13.02 -6.57 21.33
CA ASN A 208 -12.95 -6.36 22.77
C ASN A 208 -12.41 -4.98 23.18
N ALA A 209 -12.75 -3.94 22.43
CA ALA A 209 -12.34 -2.58 22.76
C ALA A 209 -12.89 -2.15 24.13
N VAL A 210 -12.03 -1.51 24.95
CA VAL A 210 -12.35 -1.07 26.30
C VAL A 210 -11.87 0.37 26.51
N ILE A 211 -12.73 1.19 27.12
CA ILE A 211 -12.37 2.51 27.64
C ILE A 211 -12.25 2.41 29.15
N THR A 212 -11.14 2.87 29.70
CA THR A 212 -10.93 2.99 31.16
C THR A 212 -10.65 4.44 31.50
N ASP A 213 -11.17 4.90 32.65
CA ASP A 213 -10.92 6.23 33.18
C ASP A 213 -11.00 6.18 34.72
N THR A 214 -10.37 7.15 35.38
CA THR A 214 -10.52 7.35 36.83
C THR A 214 -11.00 8.78 37.03
N PHE A 215 -12.26 8.94 37.42
CA PHE A 215 -12.82 10.27 37.63
C PHE A 215 -12.33 10.90 38.96
N ASP A 216 -11.78 12.09 38.83
CA ASP A 216 -11.43 12.95 39.93
C ASP A 216 -11.93 14.38 39.60
N PRO A 217 -12.92 14.88 40.36
CA PRO A 217 -13.58 14.31 41.54
C PRO A 217 -14.37 13.03 41.23
N ILE A 218 -14.54 12.18 42.27
CA ILE A 218 -15.36 10.95 42.18
C ILE A 218 -16.81 11.35 41.92
N LEU A 219 -17.41 10.71 40.95
CA LEU A 219 -18.80 10.97 40.54
C LEU A 219 -19.80 10.08 41.25
N SER A 220 -20.99 10.63 41.53
CA SER A 220 -22.15 9.87 41.97
C SER A 220 -23.30 9.95 40.96
N ASN A 221 -24.29 9.06 41.04
CA ASN A 221 -25.50 9.02 40.19
C ASN A 221 -25.16 9.01 38.69
N LEU A 222 -24.27 8.11 38.26
CA LEU A 222 -23.81 8.04 36.87
C LEU A 222 -24.97 7.73 35.91
N ILE A 223 -25.02 8.49 34.82
CA ILE A 223 -25.79 8.20 33.61
C ILE A 223 -24.78 8.04 32.49
N VAL A 224 -24.75 6.83 31.90
CA VAL A 224 -23.81 6.51 30.82
C VAL A 224 -24.62 6.24 29.55
N THR A 225 -24.20 6.86 28.43
CA THR A 225 -24.80 6.57 27.13
C THR A 225 -23.72 6.32 26.09
N PHE A 226 -24.00 5.39 25.17
CA PHE A 226 -23.17 5.15 24.00
C PHE A 226 -24.04 5.36 22.75
N GLU A 227 -23.61 6.23 21.87
CA GLU A 227 -24.38 6.67 20.69
C GLU A 227 -25.82 7.08 21.08
N GLY A 228 -25.95 7.81 22.21
CA GLY A 228 -27.23 8.23 22.76
C GLY A 228 -28.07 7.13 23.43
N THR A 229 -27.67 5.86 23.35
CA THR A 229 -28.36 4.72 24.00
C THR A 229 -27.91 4.57 25.44
N PRO A 230 -28.82 4.58 26.44
CA PRO A 230 -28.46 4.37 27.84
C PRO A 230 -27.82 3.02 28.12
N TRP A 231 -26.75 3.02 28.91
CA TRP A 231 -26.04 1.82 29.36
C TRP A 231 -26.32 1.50 30.83
N THR A 232 -26.28 0.21 31.18
CA THR A 232 -26.52 -0.31 32.51
C THR A 232 -25.20 -0.76 33.16
N GLN A 233 -24.98 -0.33 34.40
CA GLN A 233 -23.83 -0.79 35.19
C GLN A 233 -23.91 -2.31 35.44
N GLY A 234 -22.74 -2.95 35.34
CA GLY A 234 -22.61 -4.41 35.45
C GLY A 234 -22.93 -5.16 34.14
N VAL A 235 -23.44 -4.46 33.09
CA VAL A 235 -23.75 -5.06 31.77
C VAL A 235 -22.82 -4.47 30.70
N GLN A 236 -22.86 -3.16 30.51
CA GLN A 236 -22.03 -2.49 29.50
C GLN A 236 -20.83 -1.74 30.10
N TYR A 237 -20.91 -1.36 31.37
CA TYR A 237 -19.80 -0.71 32.07
C TYR A 237 -19.77 -1.11 33.54
N ASN A 238 -18.61 -0.92 34.17
CA ASN A 238 -18.41 -1.02 35.62
C ASN A 238 -17.92 0.31 36.16
N TYR A 239 -18.35 0.67 37.38
CA TYR A 239 -17.88 1.83 38.09
C TYR A 239 -17.68 1.50 39.56
N THR A 240 -16.54 1.91 40.12
CA THR A 240 -16.19 1.71 41.53
C THR A 240 -16.21 3.04 42.26
N PRO A 241 -17.28 3.39 43.00
CA PRO A 241 -17.41 4.70 43.66
C PRO A 241 -16.32 5.00 44.66
N ALA A 242 -15.69 3.96 45.24
CA ALA A 242 -14.60 4.18 46.22
C ALA A 242 -13.31 4.73 45.60
N THR A 243 -13.09 4.55 44.31
CA THR A 243 -11.85 4.91 43.60
C THR A 243 -12.07 5.82 42.41
N GLY A 244 -13.32 6.04 41.98
CA GLY A 244 -13.64 6.75 40.74
C GLY A 244 -13.35 5.95 39.47
N LEU A 245 -12.93 4.68 39.59
CA LEU A 245 -12.56 3.86 38.43
C LEU A 245 -13.80 3.48 37.61
N PHE A 246 -13.77 3.87 36.35
CA PHE A 246 -14.73 3.54 35.31
C PHE A 246 -14.09 2.62 34.27
N SER A 247 -14.80 1.61 33.79
CA SER A 247 -14.37 0.76 32.69
C SER A 247 -15.57 0.26 31.90
N THR A 248 -15.50 0.30 30.58
CA THR A 248 -16.49 -0.38 29.74
C THR A 248 -16.25 -1.89 29.76
N VAL A 249 -17.30 -2.68 29.55
CA VAL A 249 -17.19 -4.14 29.40
C VAL A 249 -16.64 -4.45 28.00
N PRO A 250 -15.70 -5.40 27.85
CA PRO A 250 -15.20 -5.80 26.53
C PRO A 250 -16.32 -6.14 25.55
N GLY A 251 -16.18 -5.75 24.29
CA GLY A 251 -17.15 -6.01 23.24
C GLY A 251 -18.37 -5.08 23.19
N GLN A 252 -18.44 -4.07 24.06
CA GLN A 252 -19.53 -3.09 24.05
C GLN A 252 -19.24 -1.87 23.18
N ILE A 253 -17.98 -1.58 22.89
CA ILE A 253 -17.55 -0.48 22.03
C ILE A 253 -17.48 -0.99 20.59
N THR A 254 -18.25 -0.35 19.70
CA THR A 254 -18.18 -0.55 18.25
C THR A 254 -17.95 0.80 17.57
N VAL A 255 -17.11 0.84 16.53
CA VAL A 255 -16.82 2.08 15.81
C VAL A 255 -16.86 1.79 14.31
N PRO A 256 -17.67 2.50 13.52
CA PRO A 256 -17.70 2.30 12.06
C PRO A 256 -16.30 2.47 11.44
N ALA A 257 -16.09 1.85 10.28
CA ALA A 257 -14.93 2.14 9.47
C ALA A 257 -14.97 3.58 8.95
N ALA A 258 -13.81 4.12 8.58
CA ALA A 258 -13.73 5.35 7.83
C ALA A 258 -14.35 5.19 6.43
N THR A 259 -14.81 6.31 5.86
CA THR A 259 -15.15 6.41 4.45
C THR A 259 -14.08 7.20 3.70
N TYR A 260 -13.78 6.76 2.48
CA TYR A 260 -12.76 7.38 1.65
C TYR A 260 -13.39 7.89 0.37
N THR A 261 -13.06 9.12 -0.02
CA THR A 261 -13.58 9.74 -1.24
C THR A 261 -12.41 10.18 -2.09
N GLN A 262 -12.40 9.76 -3.36
CA GLN A 262 -11.44 10.26 -4.33
C GLN A 262 -11.94 11.59 -4.88
N ASP A 263 -11.13 12.64 -4.79
CA ASP A 263 -11.43 13.94 -5.35
C ASP A 263 -11.48 13.84 -6.90
N PRO A 264 -12.58 14.23 -7.55
CA PRO A 264 -12.76 14.02 -8.99
C PRO A 264 -11.87 14.92 -9.86
N VAL A 265 -11.19 15.90 -9.27
CA VAL A 265 -10.31 16.84 -9.98
C VAL A 265 -8.84 16.49 -9.77
N THR A 266 -8.45 16.28 -8.51
CA THR A 266 -7.05 16.01 -8.14
C THR A 266 -6.72 14.53 -8.12
N GLY A 267 -7.72 13.66 -7.92
CA GLY A 267 -7.57 12.22 -7.77
C GLY A 267 -7.02 11.78 -6.41
N GLN A 268 -6.78 12.70 -5.49
CA GLN A 268 -6.34 12.38 -4.14
C GLN A 268 -7.48 11.81 -3.31
N TYR A 269 -7.14 10.84 -2.43
CA TYR A 269 -8.10 10.31 -1.47
C TYR A 269 -8.11 11.16 -0.20
N SER A 270 -9.33 11.46 0.27
CA SER A 270 -9.62 12.05 1.58
C SER A 270 -10.31 11.04 2.48
N VAL A 271 -10.08 11.14 3.80
CA VAL A 271 -10.66 10.28 4.82
C VAL A 271 -11.69 11.04 5.62
N THR A 272 -12.87 10.44 5.80
CA THR A 272 -13.88 10.84 6.80
C THR A 272 -13.91 9.75 7.86
N PRO A 273 -13.43 10.00 9.09
CA PRO A 273 -13.40 8.99 10.15
C PRO A 273 -14.79 8.45 10.47
N GLY A 274 -14.88 7.15 10.71
CA GLY A 274 -16.01 6.58 11.46
C GLY A 274 -15.94 7.07 12.91
N THR A 275 -17.07 7.40 13.53
CA THR A 275 -17.09 7.96 14.90
C THR A 275 -18.04 7.19 15.80
N ALA A 276 -17.71 7.15 17.08
CA ALA A 276 -18.60 6.72 18.15
C ALA A 276 -18.39 7.59 19.39
N THR A 277 -19.45 7.84 20.13
CA THR A 277 -19.44 8.74 21.29
C THR A 277 -19.94 8.02 22.53
N LEU A 278 -19.12 8.00 23.58
CA LEU A 278 -19.51 7.61 24.94
C LEU A 278 -19.65 8.86 25.79
N THR A 279 -20.76 9.02 26.50
CA THR A 279 -20.93 10.07 27.51
C THR A 279 -21.10 9.47 28.89
N VAL A 280 -20.48 10.10 29.86
CA VAL A 280 -20.62 9.78 31.28
C VAL A 280 -20.98 11.07 32.02
N THR A 281 -22.23 11.14 32.48
CA THR A 281 -22.73 12.25 33.32
C THR A 281 -22.82 11.78 34.75
N GLY A 282 -22.35 12.59 35.68
CA GLY A 282 -22.44 12.30 37.10
C GLY A 282 -22.51 13.58 37.95
N THR A 283 -22.81 13.42 39.23
CA THR A 283 -22.84 14.50 40.21
C THR A 283 -21.51 14.51 40.99
N VAL A 284 -20.90 15.65 41.12
CA VAL A 284 -19.65 15.90 41.90
C VAL A 284 -19.98 16.04 43.38
#